data_b3ae0b52f0a3de641867b962c73c7bfc
#
_entry.id   b3ae0b52f0a3de641867b962c73c7bfc
#
_cell.length_a   1.000
_cell.length_b   1.000
_cell.length_c   1.000
_cell.angle_alpha   90.00
_cell.angle_beta   90.00
_cell.angle_gamma   90.00
#
_symmetry.space_group_name_H-M   'P 1'
#
loop_
_entity.id
_entity.type
_entity.pdbx_description
1 polymer ?
#
loop_
_entity_poly.entity_id
_entity_poly.type
_entity_poly.pdbx_seq_one_letter_code
_entity_poly.pdbx_strand_id
1 'polypeptide(L)'
;MNQLSQQSLKFKGLLAEIDEEVKALKQEIKDLKRENAKLSGKLEDLRGKQTDIFSAITESERLAMRQQVQGLISKIDNHLNDQA
;
A
#
# COMPACT_ATOMS: atom_id res chain seq x y z
N MET A 1 24.87 -44.84 36.55
CA MET A 1 24.14 -43.68 37.06
C MET A 1 24.64 -42.36 36.52
N ASN A 2 25.94 -42.15 36.36
CA ASN A 2 26.47 -40.89 35.82
C ASN A 2 26.04 -40.60 34.37
N GLN A 3 25.88 -41.63 33.56
CA GLN A 3 25.44 -41.45 32.17
C GLN A 3 23.97 -40.99 32.04
N LEU A 4 23.09 -41.51 32.88
CA LEU A 4 21.69 -41.11 32.92
C LEU A 4 21.53 -39.68 33.43
N SER A 5 22.31 -39.26 34.39
CA SER A 5 22.32 -37.87 34.88
C SER A 5 22.81 -36.90 33.81
N GLN A 6 23.89 -37.27 33.08
CA GLN A 6 24.43 -36.46 32.01
C GLN A 6 23.46 -36.35 30.83
N GLN A 7 22.80 -37.45 30.45
CA GLN A 7 21.78 -37.44 29.40
C GLN A 7 20.58 -36.60 29.80
N SER A 8 20.17 -36.68 31.07
CA SER A 8 19.06 -35.88 31.57
C SER A 8 19.40 -34.39 31.57
N LEU A 9 20.62 -34.00 31.91
CA LEU A 9 21.08 -32.62 31.87
C LEU A 9 21.15 -32.10 30.42
N LYS A 10 21.67 -32.91 29.50
CA LYS A 10 21.70 -32.57 28.07
C LYS A 10 20.28 -32.39 27.52
N PHE A 11 19.37 -33.29 27.87
CA PHE A 11 17.98 -33.22 27.46
C PHE A 11 17.30 -31.95 27.95
N LYS A 12 17.50 -31.58 29.20
CA LYS A 12 17.01 -30.34 29.78
C LYS A 12 17.57 -29.11 29.08
N GLY A 13 18.88 -29.15 28.74
CA GLY A 13 19.52 -28.06 28.00
C GLY A 13 18.92 -27.90 26.61
N LEU A 14 18.69 -29.00 25.90
CA LEU A 14 18.04 -28.97 24.58
C LEU A 14 16.61 -28.46 24.65
N LEU A 15 15.86 -28.85 25.65
CA LEU A 15 14.49 -28.33 25.85
C LEU A 15 14.49 -26.84 26.10
N ALA A 16 15.46 -26.34 26.90
CA ALA A 16 15.59 -24.91 27.15
C ALA A 16 15.93 -24.13 25.87
N GLU A 17 16.83 -24.67 25.02
CA GLU A 17 17.18 -24.07 23.75
C GLU A 17 15.97 -24.03 22.83
N ILE A 18 15.22 -25.13 22.71
CA ILE A 18 14.00 -25.19 21.91
C ILE A 18 12.97 -24.17 22.40
N ASP A 19 12.79 -24.06 23.70
CA ASP A 19 11.86 -23.09 24.28
C ASP A 19 12.25 -21.66 23.94
N GLU A 20 13.55 -21.33 24.00
CA GLU A 20 14.05 -20.01 23.59
C GLU A 20 13.83 -19.75 22.09
N GLU A 21 14.08 -20.74 21.24
CA GLU A 21 13.85 -20.63 19.81
C GLU A 21 12.37 -20.43 19.51
N VAL A 22 11.48 -21.16 20.17
CA VAL A 22 10.05 -21.01 20.01
C VAL A 22 9.60 -19.60 20.41
N LYS A 23 10.13 -19.07 21.51
CA LYS A 23 9.83 -17.70 21.96
C LYS A 23 10.30 -16.67 20.95
N ALA A 24 11.51 -16.84 20.40
CA ALA A 24 12.06 -15.96 19.39
C ALA A 24 11.23 -15.99 18.12
N LEU A 25 10.82 -17.17 17.66
CA LEU A 25 9.96 -17.31 16.48
C LEU A 25 8.58 -16.68 16.68
N LYS A 26 8.00 -16.83 17.86
CA LYS A 26 6.73 -16.17 18.19
C LYS A 26 6.86 -14.66 18.12
N GLN A 27 7.97 -14.11 18.59
CA GLN A 27 8.22 -12.68 18.53
C GLN A 27 8.40 -12.21 17.08
N GLU A 28 9.14 -12.95 16.27
CA GLU A 28 9.28 -12.67 14.84
C GLU A 28 7.94 -12.66 14.11
N ILE A 29 7.08 -13.62 14.42
CA ILE A 29 5.73 -13.68 13.84
C ILE A 29 4.93 -12.44 14.20
N LYS A 30 4.99 -11.99 15.44
CA LYS A 30 4.32 -10.76 15.87
C LYS A 30 4.84 -9.53 15.13
N ASP A 31 6.15 -9.44 14.99
CA ASP A 31 6.81 -8.33 14.30
C ASP A 31 6.44 -8.31 12.82
N LEU A 32 6.45 -9.47 12.18
CA LEU A 32 6.06 -9.62 10.78
C LEU A 32 4.59 -9.27 10.55
N LYS A 33 3.71 -9.66 11.46
CA LYS A 33 2.30 -9.28 11.39
C LYS A 33 2.10 -7.77 11.48
N ARG A 34 2.86 -7.10 12.34
CA ARG A 34 2.83 -5.63 12.46
C ARG A 34 3.34 -4.96 11.18
N GLU A 35 4.45 -5.45 10.64
CA GLU A 35 4.98 -4.92 9.39
C GLU A 35 4.01 -5.11 8.25
N ASN A 36 3.40 -6.28 8.13
CA ASN A 36 2.40 -6.55 7.11
C ASN A 36 1.19 -5.61 7.23
N ALA A 37 0.73 -5.36 8.44
CA ALA A 37 -0.37 -4.42 8.67
C ALA A 37 0.01 -3.00 8.25
N LYS A 38 1.23 -2.56 8.57
CA LYS A 38 1.74 -1.25 8.15
C LYS A 38 1.84 -1.13 6.64
N LEU A 39 2.40 -2.15 5.99
CA LEU A 39 2.56 -2.17 4.54
C LEU A 39 1.21 -2.18 3.84
N SER A 40 0.25 -2.95 4.34
CA SER A 40 -1.12 -2.95 3.81
C SER A 40 -1.76 -1.58 3.91
N GLY A 41 -1.60 -0.89 5.05
CA GLY A 41 -2.11 0.46 5.25
C GLY A 41 -1.48 1.46 4.30
N LYS A 42 -0.16 1.40 4.12
CA LYS A 42 0.56 2.26 3.17
C LYS A 42 0.12 2.01 1.73
N LEU A 43 -0.10 0.75 1.38
CA LEU A 43 -0.56 0.39 0.05
C LEU A 43 -1.96 0.94 -0.23
N GLU A 44 -2.87 0.84 0.73
CA GLU A 44 -4.22 1.42 0.62
C GLU A 44 -4.17 2.94 0.48
N ASP A 45 -3.34 3.62 1.27
CA ASP A 45 -3.16 5.07 1.19
C ASP A 45 -2.62 5.48 -0.19
N LEU A 46 -1.64 4.76 -0.72
CA LEU A 46 -1.09 5.03 -2.04
C LEU A 46 -2.11 4.80 -3.15
N ARG A 47 -2.91 3.76 -3.05
CA ARG A 47 -4.00 3.49 -4.00
C ARG A 47 -5.05 4.60 -3.97
N GLY A 48 -5.41 5.06 -2.78
CA GLY A 48 -6.34 6.18 -2.61
C GLY A 48 -5.82 7.45 -3.26
N LYS A 49 -4.56 7.79 -3.02
CA LYS A 49 -3.91 8.96 -3.64
C LYS A 49 -3.85 8.85 -5.16
N GLN A 50 -3.53 7.67 -5.67
CA GLN A 50 -3.48 7.42 -7.11
C GLN A 50 -4.85 7.61 -7.75
N THR A 51 -5.90 7.12 -7.11
CA THR A 51 -7.28 7.29 -7.58
C THR A 51 -7.68 8.75 -7.57
N ASP A 52 -7.33 9.52 -6.54
CA ASP A 52 -7.62 10.94 -6.44
C ASP A 52 -6.91 11.75 -7.52
N ILE A 53 -5.62 11.46 -7.77
CA ILE A 53 -4.84 12.10 -8.82
C ILE A 53 -5.46 11.80 -10.18
N PHE A 54 -5.84 10.56 -10.43
CA PHE A 54 -6.44 10.14 -11.69
C PHE A 54 -7.78 10.84 -11.93
N SER A 55 -8.61 10.95 -10.88
CA SER A 55 -9.88 11.68 -10.95
C SER A 55 -9.67 13.16 -11.24
N ALA A 56 -8.69 13.79 -10.60
CA ALA A 56 -8.37 15.20 -10.79
C ALA A 56 -7.90 15.47 -12.24
N ILE A 57 -7.06 14.59 -12.80
CA ILE A 57 -6.62 14.69 -14.19
C ILE A 57 -7.81 14.57 -15.15
N THR A 58 -8.71 13.63 -14.91
CA THR A 58 -9.89 13.42 -15.76
C THR A 58 -10.81 14.65 -15.75
N GLU A 59 -11.03 15.26 -14.61
CA GLU A 59 -11.82 16.50 -14.48
C GLU A 59 -11.15 17.67 -15.21
N SER A 60 -9.86 17.83 -15.05
CA SER A 60 -9.08 18.85 -15.72
C SER A 60 -9.17 18.71 -17.25
N GLU A 61 -9.04 17.49 -17.76
CA GLU A 61 -9.19 17.20 -19.19
C GLU A 61 -10.60 17.54 -19.70
N ARG A 62 -11.63 17.20 -18.95
CA ARG A 62 -13.01 17.54 -19.31
C ARG A 62 -13.22 19.05 -19.40
N LEU A 63 -12.67 19.79 -18.43
CA LEU A 63 -12.75 21.25 -18.43
C LEU A 63 -12.03 21.84 -19.64
N ALA A 64 -10.83 21.35 -19.95
CA ALA A 64 -10.07 21.78 -21.10
C ALA A 64 -10.83 21.53 -22.41
N MET A 65 -11.42 20.36 -22.57
CA MET A 65 -12.23 20.02 -23.74
C MET A 65 -13.45 20.93 -23.86
N ARG A 66 -14.15 21.20 -22.76
CA ARG A 66 -15.31 22.09 -22.73
C ARG A 66 -14.94 23.50 -23.16
N GLN A 67 -13.82 24.02 -22.66
CA GLN A 67 -13.32 25.35 -23.03
C GLN A 67 -12.94 25.43 -24.48
N GLN A 68 -12.33 24.39 -25.06
CA GLN A 68 -12.03 24.34 -26.50
C GLN A 68 -13.30 24.36 -27.34
N VAL A 69 -14.30 23.58 -26.98
CA VAL A 69 -15.57 23.55 -27.73
C VAL A 69 -16.26 24.91 -27.66
N GLN A 70 -16.31 25.54 -26.50
CA GLN A 70 -16.90 26.86 -26.34
C GLN A 70 -16.17 27.92 -27.18
N GLY A 71 -14.84 27.86 -27.22
CA GLY A 71 -14.03 28.75 -28.02
C GLY A 71 -14.30 28.58 -29.51
N LEU A 72 -14.46 27.36 -29.98
CA LEU A 72 -14.83 27.09 -31.36
C LEU A 72 -16.22 27.61 -31.71
N ILE A 73 -17.19 27.41 -30.84
CA ILE A 73 -18.55 27.90 -31.04
C ILE A 73 -18.56 29.42 -31.14
N SER A 74 -17.83 30.12 -30.24
CA SER A 74 -17.73 31.58 -30.30
C SER A 74 -17.12 32.08 -31.59
N LYS A 75 -16.10 31.42 -32.11
CA LYS A 75 -15.48 31.77 -33.39
C LYS A 75 -16.45 31.61 -34.54
N ILE A 76 -17.21 30.53 -34.55
CA ILE A 76 -18.21 30.27 -35.59
C ILE A 76 -19.30 31.32 -35.53
N ASP A 77 -19.82 31.66 -34.35
CA ASP A 77 -20.85 32.68 -34.18
C ASP A 77 -20.38 34.06 -34.66
N ASN A 78 -19.15 34.43 -34.28
CA ASN A 78 -18.56 35.70 -34.73
C ASN A 78 -18.41 35.74 -36.27
N HIS A 79 -18.00 34.66 -36.87
CA HIS A 79 -17.86 34.57 -38.33
C HIS A 79 -19.21 34.71 -39.03
N LEU A 80 -20.24 34.07 -38.50
CA LEU A 80 -21.59 34.19 -39.03
C LEU A 80 -22.15 35.61 -38.89
N ASN A 81 -21.91 36.27 -37.78
CA ASN A 81 -22.34 37.63 -37.53
C ASN A 81 -21.65 38.65 -38.45
N ASP A 82 -20.37 38.44 -38.73
CA ASP A 82 -19.60 39.29 -39.64
C ASP A 82 -20.07 39.19 -41.09
N GLN A 83 -20.67 38.07 -41.47
CA GLN A 83 -21.21 37.89 -42.85
C GLN A 83 -22.64 38.36 -43.03
N ALA A 84 -23.32 38.59 -41.93
CA ALA A 84 -24.67 39.11 -41.95
C ALA A 84 -24.66 40.63 -42.05
#